data_29387ff47f4dc9900a48bd521a5e89cf
#
_entry.id   29387ff47f4dc9900a48bd521a5e89cf
#
_cell.length_a   1.000
_cell.length_b   1.000
_cell.length_c   1.000
_cell.angle_alpha   90.00
_cell.angle_beta   90.00
_cell.angle_gamma   90.00
#
_symmetry.space_group_name_H-M   'P 1'
#
loop_
_entity.id
_entity.type
_entity.pdbx_description
1 polymer ?
#
loop_
_entity_poly.entity_id
_entity_poly.type
_entity_poly.pdbx_seq_one_letter_code
_entity_poly.pdbx_strand_id
1 'polypeptide(L)'
;MIFNIQRYSTHDGPGIRTVVFLKGCSLACRWCQNPESRARTREVLFDARLCLAGCDLCQQAAPGVIDRALNGLLIHREKLSEAHLAALENCCPTQALTVCGENQPVEEIMAIVLRDKPFYQRSGGGITLSGGEPFMQPALSAALLKSSVEHGIHTAVETCLHVPWRYIEPSLPYTDLFLADLKHVDSRVFKTWTDGSARRVLENLKRLAARGKQLIIRVPLIPSFNADEASIAAITRFAADELNVEEIHFLPYHTLGINKYHLLNQPYTAPDKPLDAPHLLAFAEASAREYGLTATLRG
;
A
#
# COMPACT_ATOMS: atom_id res chain seq x y z
N MET A 1 11.23 8.67 0.76
CA MET A 1 11.73 7.28 0.83
C MET A 1 10.74 6.36 0.16
N ILE A 2 11.19 5.55 -0.78
CA ILE A 2 10.42 4.49 -1.44
C ILE A 2 10.96 3.12 -1.01
N PHE A 3 10.22 2.04 -1.28
CA PHE A 3 10.73 0.69 -1.04
C PHE A 3 10.60 -0.24 -2.25
N ASN A 4 9.85 0.16 -3.26
CA ASN A 4 9.75 -0.60 -4.50
C ASN A 4 9.28 0.30 -5.65
N ILE A 5 9.64 -0.06 -6.88
CA ILE A 5 9.04 0.44 -8.11
C ILE A 5 8.65 -0.78 -8.95
N GLN A 6 7.36 -0.96 -9.15
CA GLN A 6 6.82 -2.04 -9.97
C GLN A 6 6.37 -1.50 -11.32
N ARG A 7 6.99 -2.01 -12.38
CA ARG A 7 6.63 -1.67 -13.75
C ARG A 7 5.58 -2.65 -14.28
N TYR A 8 4.82 -2.22 -15.28
CA TYR A 8 3.82 -3.03 -16.00
C TYR A 8 2.67 -3.56 -15.13
N SER A 9 2.28 -2.83 -14.09
CA SER A 9 1.09 -3.19 -13.32
C SER A 9 -0.19 -2.92 -14.13
N THR A 10 -1.18 -3.81 -13.97
CA THR A 10 -2.49 -3.75 -14.64
C THR A 10 -3.66 -3.69 -13.66
N HIS A 11 -3.39 -3.66 -12.35
CA HIS A 11 -4.41 -3.69 -11.29
C HIS A 11 -4.45 -2.42 -10.42
N ASP A 12 -3.51 -1.49 -10.63
CA ASP A 12 -3.36 -0.29 -9.80
C ASP A 12 -3.87 0.97 -10.51
N GLY A 13 -4.98 0.85 -11.20
CA GLY A 13 -5.66 1.88 -11.99
C GLY A 13 -5.84 1.49 -13.46
N PRO A 14 -6.31 2.41 -14.32
CA PRO A 14 -6.55 2.13 -15.73
C PRO A 14 -5.24 1.95 -16.50
N GLY A 15 -5.26 1.04 -17.48
CA GLY A 15 -4.14 0.78 -18.38
C GLY A 15 -2.92 0.14 -17.71
N ILE A 16 -1.78 0.20 -18.41
CA ILE A 16 -0.49 -0.29 -17.89
C ILE A 16 0.17 0.82 -17.07
N ARG A 17 0.63 0.50 -15.87
CA ARG A 17 1.13 1.51 -14.92
C ARG A 17 2.49 1.15 -14.35
N THR A 18 3.24 2.19 -14.00
CA THR A 18 4.38 2.05 -13.10
C THR A 18 3.94 2.49 -11.71
N VAL A 19 4.04 1.58 -10.74
CA VAL A 19 3.67 1.84 -9.35
C VAL A 19 4.92 2.18 -8.56
N VAL A 20 4.90 3.32 -7.88
CA VAL A 20 5.96 3.74 -6.95
C VAL A 20 5.44 3.56 -5.53
N PHE A 21 6.08 2.67 -4.77
CA PHE A 21 5.66 2.32 -3.42
C PHE A 21 6.45 3.13 -2.38
N LEU A 22 5.74 4.02 -1.67
CA LEU A 22 6.32 4.89 -0.64
C LEU A 22 6.25 4.23 0.74
N LYS A 23 7.27 4.47 1.58
CA LYS A 23 7.29 4.06 2.99
C LYS A 23 6.56 5.05 3.89
N GLY A 24 6.02 4.52 4.97
CA GLY A 24 5.24 5.23 5.99
C GLY A 24 3.75 5.01 5.81
N CYS A 25 3.10 4.47 6.85
CA CYS A 25 1.65 4.38 6.93
C CYS A 25 1.20 4.79 8.33
N SER A 26 0.07 5.48 8.39
CA SER A 26 -0.56 5.90 9.65
C SER A 26 -1.53 4.86 10.20
N LEU A 27 -1.77 3.77 9.45
CA LEU A 27 -2.59 2.64 9.87
C LEU A 27 -1.73 1.43 10.20
N ALA A 28 -2.25 0.56 11.07
CA ALA A 28 -1.68 -0.73 11.43
C ALA A 28 -2.65 -1.87 11.08
N CYS A 29 -3.14 -1.90 9.83
CA CYS A 29 -4.09 -2.92 9.37
C CYS A 29 -3.54 -4.32 9.64
N ARG A 30 -4.35 -5.19 10.28
CA ARG A 30 -3.94 -6.56 10.62
C ARG A 30 -3.61 -7.41 9.39
N TRP A 31 -4.27 -7.12 8.25
CA TRP A 31 -4.10 -7.83 6.97
C TRP A 31 -3.18 -7.12 5.98
N CYS A 32 -2.36 -6.16 6.42
CA CYS A 32 -1.53 -5.35 5.51
C CYS A 32 -0.71 -6.23 4.57
N GLN A 33 -0.82 -5.97 3.26
CA GLN A 33 -0.07 -6.72 2.25
C GLN A 33 1.39 -6.22 2.10
N ASN A 34 1.68 -5.02 2.64
CA ASN A 34 3.00 -4.41 2.60
C ASN A 34 3.43 -3.95 4.02
N PRO A 35 3.60 -4.88 4.99
CA PRO A 35 3.99 -4.50 6.36
C PRO A 35 5.34 -3.77 6.40
N GLU A 36 6.24 -4.03 5.44
CA GLU A 36 7.52 -3.35 5.25
C GLU A 36 7.36 -1.86 4.86
N SER A 37 6.17 -1.44 4.48
CA SER A 37 5.88 -0.04 4.18
C SER A 37 5.44 0.78 5.40
N ARG A 38 5.13 0.14 6.53
CA ARG A 38 4.54 0.84 7.69
C ARG A 38 5.50 1.82 8.33
N ALA A 39 6.74 1.39 8.58
CA ALA A 39 7.76 2.26 9.13
C ALA A 39 8.18 3.33 8.12
N ARG A 40 8.51 4.52 8.63
CA ARG A 40 9.10 5.59 7.82
C ARG A 40 10.60 5.46 7.64
N THR A 41 11.21 4.59 8.44
CA THR A 41 12.64 4.31 8.45
C THR A 41 12.94 3.10 7.59
N ARG A 42 14.20 2.94 7.25
CA ARG A 42 14.72 1.73 6.63
C ARG A 42 14.61 0.55 7.59
N GLU A 43 14.39 -0.64 7.06
CA GLU A 43 14.22 -1.86 7.84
C GLU A 43 14.98 -3.02 7.22
N VAL A 44 15.38 -3.99 8.04
CA VAL A 44 16.00 -5.22 7.57
C VAL A 44 14.93 -6.29 7.39
N LEU A 45 14.91 -6.91 6.21
CA LEU A 45 14.15 -8.13 5.90
C LEU A 45 15.11 -9.33 5.94
N PHE A 46 14.68 -10.44 6.51
CA PHE A 46 15.49 -11.64 6.58
C PHE A 46 14.72 -12.89 6.22
N ASP A 47 15.18 -13.60 5.19
CA ASP A 47 14.66 -14.90 4.78
C ASP A 47 15.65 -16.02 5.16
N ALA A 48 15.34 -16.73 6.24
CA ALA A 48 16.19 -17.81 6.75
C ALA A 48 16.41 -18.95 5.74
N ARG A 49 15.48 -19.14 4.78
CA ARG A 49 15.56 -20.19 3.75
C ARG A 49 16.70 -19.95 2.76
N LEU A 50 17.10 -18.69 2.56
CA LEU A 50 18.16 -18.28 1.64
C LEU A 50 19.50 -18.10 2.34
N CYS A 51 19.55 -18.21 3.70
CA CYS A 51 20.78 -17.98 4.47
C CYS A 51 21.75 -19.15 4.34
N LEU A 52 22.98 -18.85 3.94
CA LEU A 52 24.04 -19.87 3.84
C LEU A 52 24.53 -20.32 5.22
N ALA A 53 24.64 -21.62 5.39
CA ALA A 53 25.24 -22.18 6.59
C ALA A 53 26.72 -21.74 6.72
N GLY A 54 27.12 -21.34 7.92
CA GLY A 54 28.50 -20.91 8.20
C GLY A 54 28.87 -19.50 7.70
N CYS A 55 28.00 -18.81 6.94
CA CYS A 55 28.25 -17.43 6.50
C CYS A 55 28.06 -16.45 7.67
N ASP A 56 28.98 -15.53 7.87
CA ASP A 56 29.00 -14.53 8.96
C ASP A 56 29.10 -13.06 8.46
N LEU A 57 29.00 -12.83 7.16
CA LEU A 57 29.20 -11.52 6.52
C LEU A 57 28.32 -10.43 7.12
N CYS A 58 27.04 -10.71 7.41
CA CYS A 58 26.14 -9.73 8.03
C CYS A 58 26.50 -9.44 9.51
N GLN A 59 27.05 -10.42 10.24
CA GLN A 59 27.54 -10.22 11.61
C GLN A 59 28.79 -9.33 11.60
N GLN A 60 29.69 -9.54 10.63
CA GLN A 60 30.87 -8.69 10.45
C GLN A 60 30.49 -7.26 10.02
N ALA A 61 29.46 -7.13 9.17
CA ALA A 61 28.96 -5.82 8.71
C ALA A 61 28.25 -5.03 9.82
N ALA A 62 27.59 -5.71 10.78
CA ALA A 62 26.87 -5.08 11.89
C ALA A 62 27.16 -5.79 13.23
N PRO A 63 28.36 -5.63 13.79
CA PRO A 63 28.75 -6.27 15.04
C PRO A 63 27.86 -5.87 16.21
N GLY A 64 27.45 -6.85 17.04
CA GLY A 64 26.58 -6.63 18.20
C GLY A 64 25.12 -6.29 17.88
N VAL A 65 24.76 -6.30 16.60
CA VAL A 65 23.40 -6.08 16.11
C VAL A 65 22.81 -7.34 15.50
N ILE A 66 23.67 -8.20 14.93
CA ILE A 66 23.26 -9.48 14.33
C ILE A 66 24.07 -10.59 14.97
N ASP A 67 23.39 -11.55 15.58
CA ASP A 67 23.96 -12.73 16.18
C ASP A 67 23.46 -14.01 15.48
N ARG A 68 24.27 -15.10 15.55
CA ARG A 68 23.82 -16.43 15.14
C ARG A 68 22.83 -16.98 16.14
N ALA A 69 21.75 -17.54 15.65
CA ALA A 69 20.80 -18.33 16.41
C ALA A 69 20.73 -19.76 15.84
N LEU A 70 20.13 -20.67 16.58
CA LEU A 70 20.00 -22.10 16.18
C LEU A 70 19.30 -22.22 14.80
N ASN A 71 18.32 -21.37 14.52
CA ASN A 71 17.50 -21.42 13.29
C ASN A 71 17.67 -20.15 12.41
N GLY A 72 18.90 -19.62 12.32
CA GLY A 72 19.15 -18.47 11.46
C GLY A 72 19.89 -17.33 12.17
N LEU A 73 19.34 -16.12 12.10
CA LEU A 73 19.92 -14.92 12.68
C LEU A 73 18.97 -14.32 13.73
N LEU A 74 19.55 -13.84 14.82
CA LEU A 74 18.91 -12.93 15.75
C LEU A 74 19.30 -11.51 15.37
N ILE A 75 18.35 -10.71 14.95
CA ILE A 75 18.56 -9.32 14.55
C ILE A 75 17.99 -8.41 15.62
N HIS A 76 18.84 -7.67 16.30
CA HIS A 76 18.49 -6.68 17.31
C HIS A 76 18.04 -5.39 16.61
N ARG A 77 16.80 -5.37 16.13
CA ARG A 77 16.26 -4.29 15.29
C ARG A 77 16.30 -2.92 15.98
N GLU A 78 16.17 -2.90 17.30
CA GLU A 78 16.24 -1.71 18.15
C GLU A 78 17.64 -1.08 18.22
N LYS A 79 18.69 -1.83 17.85
CA LYS A 79 20.07 -1.36 17.81
C LYS A 79 20.52 -0.93 16.41
N LEU A 80 19.69 -1.13 15.39
CA LEU A 80 20.02 -0.76 14.01
C LEU A 80 20.16 0.76 13.87
N SER A 81 21.30 1.18 13.37
CA SER A 81 21.57 2.57 12.97
C SER A 81 21.65 2.67 11.45
N GLU A 82 21.59 3.88 10.90
CA GLU A 82 21.78 4.10 9.45
C GLU A 82 23.15 3.60 8.96
N ALA A 83 24.19 3.67 9.79
CA ALA A 83 25.50 3.10 9.46
C ALA A 83 25.46 1.57 9.34
N HIS A 84 24.74 0.90 10.26
CA HIS A 84 24.53 -0.56 10.16
C HIS A 84 23.74 -0.91 8.90
N LEU A 85 22.65 -0.19 8.61
CA LEU A 85 21.84 -0.43 7.41
C LEU A 85 22.65 -0.24 6.13
N ALA A 86 23.46 0.81 6.03
CA ALA A 86 24.36 1.03 4.90
C ALA A 86 25.37 -0.10 4.71
N ALA A 87 25.97 -0.61 5.81
CA ALA A 87 26.90 -1.74 5.76
C ALA A 87 26.20 -3.05 5.34
N LEU A 88 24.92 -3.21 5.66
CA LEU A 88 24.13 -4.42 5.36
C LEU A 88 23.58 -4.44 3.94
N GLU A 89 23.47 -3.31 3.23
CA GLU A 89 22.79 -3.20 1.93
C GLU A 89 23.24 -4.24 0.90
N ASN A 90 24.53 -4.49 0.82
CA ASN A 90 25.10 -5.38 -0.19
C ASN A 90 25.96 -6.51 0.43
N CYS A 91 25.82 -6.73 1.74
CA CYS A 91 26.66 -7.69 2.44
C CYS A 91 26.25 -9.15 2.19
N CYS A 92 24.98 -9.41 1.89
CA CYS A 92 24.43 -10.77 1.75
C CYS A 92 24.44 -11.25 0.31
N PRO A 93 25.28 -12.24 -0.08
CA PRO A 93 25.41 -12.68 -1.46
C PRO A 93 24.18 -13.43 -1.99
N THR A 94 23.36 -14.00 -1.11
CA THR A 94 22.12 -14.70 -1.47
C THR A 94 20.87 -13.84 -1.32
N GLN A 95 21.04 -12.58 -0.89
CA GLN A 95 19.92 -11.69 -0.55
C GLN A 95 18.98 -12.27 0.54
N ALA A 96 19.47 -13.22 1.35
CA ALA A 96 18.74 -13.68 2.52
C ALA A 96 18.45 -12.54 3.49
N LEU A 97 19.38 -11.59 3.60
CA LEU A 97 19.20 -10.35 4.34
C LEU A 97 19.23 -9.19 3.34
N THR A 98 18.19 -8.36 3.37
CA THR A 98 18.04 -7.17 2.54
C THR A 98 17.62 -5.97 3.36
N VAL A 99 18.00 -4.78 2.92
CA VAL A 99 17.53 -3.51 3.51
C VAL A 99 16.39 -2.95 2.67
N CYS A 100 15.27 -2.71 3.32
CA CYS A 100 14.07 -2.16 2.70
C CYS A 100 13.94 -0.66 2.99
N GLY A 101 13.79 0.12 1.93
CA GLY A 101 13.67 1.57 1.97
C GLY A 101 14.89 2.28 1.43
N GLU A 102 14.66 3.18 0.48
CA GLU A 102 15.69 3.95 -0.21
C GLU A 102 15.23 5.39 -0.40
N ASN A 103 16.16 6.33 -0.20
CA ASN A 103 15.94 7.73 -0.50
C ASN A 103 16.45 8.03 -1.92
N GLN A 104 15.58 7.83 -2.91
CA GLN A 104 15.89 8.18 -4.29
C GLN A 104 15.41 9.60 -4.61
N PRO A 105 16.23 10.40 -5.33
CA PRO A 105 15.79 11.67 -5.89
C PRO A 105 14.60 11.50 -6.85
N VAL A 106 13.76 12.54 -6.95
CA VAL A 106 12.59 12.53 -7.85
C VAL A 106 12.99 12.24 -9.29
N GLU A 107 14.11 12.81 -9.72
CA GLU A 107 14.66 12.68 -11.07
C GLU A 107 15.01 11.23 -11.42
N GLU A 108 15.56 10.48 -10.48
CA GLU A 108 15.90 9.06 -10.68
C GLU A 108 14.64 8.19 -10.77
N ILE A 109 13.67 8.43 -9.90
CA ILE A 109 12.37 7.74 -9.96
C ILE A 109 11.68 8.04 -11.28
N MET A 110 11.65 9.32 -11.69
CA MET A 110 11.04 9.73 -12.95
C MET A 110 11.78 9.18 -14.18
N ALA A 111 13.10 9.02 -14.12
CA ALA A 111 13.85 8.37 -15.19
C ALA A 111 13.38 6.92 -15.43
N ILE A 112 12.98 6.20 -14.37
CA ILE A 112 12.39 4.85 -14.48
C ILE A 112 10.97 4.94 -15.06
N VAL A 113 10.14 5.82 -14.53
CA VAL A 113 8.74 6.02 -14.95
C VAL A 113 8.66 6.39 -16.44
N LEU A 114 9.52 7.27 -16.92
CA LEU A 114 9.54 7.75 -18.29
C LEU A 114 9.90 6.67 -19.32
N ARG A 115 10.62 5.60 -18.93
CA ARG A 115 10.89 4.45 -19.81
C ARG A 115 9.62 3.75 -20.27
N ASP A 116 8.55 3.83 -19.47
CA ASP A 116 7.29 3.13 -19.74
C ASP A 116 6.27 4.03 -20.47
N LYS A 117 6.61 5.30 -20.75
CA LYS A 117 5.70 6.25 -21.42
C LYS A 117 5.02 5.71 -22.70
N PRO A 118 5.71 4.94 -23.58
CA PRO A 118 5.06 4.35 -24.75
C PRO A 118 3.93 3.37 -24.42
N PHE A 119 4.05 2.66 -23.29
CA PHE A 119 2.99 1.76 -22.81
C PHE A 119 1.81 2.53 -22.23
N TYR A 120 2.06 3.61 -21.49
CA TYR A 120 1.00 4.48 -20.97
C TYR A 120 0.17 5.07 -22.11
N GLN A 121 0.82 5.60 -23.14
CA GLN A 121 0.14 6.21 -24.31
C GLN A 121 -0.76 5.22 -25.04
N ARG A 122 -0.38 3.94 -25.13
CA ARG A 122 -1.15 2.92 -25.82
C ARG A 122 -2.29 2.35 -24.99
N SER A 123 -2.17 2.34 -23.67
CA SER A 123 -3.11 1.68 -22.78
C SER A 123 -4.02 2.64 -22.00
N GLY A 124 -3.77 3.95 -22.06
CA GLY A 124 -4.39 4.92 -21.16
C GLY A 124 -3.88 4.83 -19.74
N GLY A 125 -2.69 4.24 -19.53
CA GLY A 125 -2.05 4.05 -18.22
C GLY A 125 -1.22 5.25 -17.77
N GLY A 126 -0.35 5.03 -16.79
CA GLY A 126 0.48 6.10 -16.23
C GLY A 126 1.25 5.70 -14.99
N ILE A 127 1.46 6.64 -14.09
CA ILE A 127 2.04 6.39 -12.77
C ILE A 127 0.95 6.17 -11.72
N THR A 128 1.22 5.29 -10.75
CA THR A 128 0.45 5.18 -9.51
C THR A 128 1.38 5.32 -8.32
N LEU A 129 1.06 6.21 -7.40
CA LEU A 129 1.71 6.24 -6.10
C LEU A 129 0.94 5.33 -5.15
N SER A 130 1.64 4.44 -4.47
CA SER A 130 1.09 3.44 -3.55
C SER A 130 2.08 3.17 -2.41
N GLY A 131 1.98 2.02 -1.74
CA GLY A 131 2.92 1.55 -0.72
C GLY A 131 2.31 1.41 0.65
N GLY A 132 2.72 2.27 1.59
CA GLY A 132 2.03 2.49 2.85
C GLY A 132 0.87 3.47 2.65
N GLU A 133 1.11 4.73 2.99
CA GLU A 133 0.22 5.85 2.67
C GLU A 133 1.06 6.94 1.99
N PRO A 134 0.89 7.16 0.67
CA PRO A 134 1.73 8.10 -0.07
C PRO A 134 1.75 9.52 0.53
N PHE A 135 0.61 9.96 1.05
CA PHE A 135 0.50 11.29 1.66
C PHE A 135 1.20 11.42 3.04
N MET A 136 1.78 10.34 3.57
CA MET A 136 2.71 10.45 4.70
C MET A 136 4.04 11.11 4.29
N GLN A 137 4.30 11.24 2.98
CA GLN A 137 5.42 11.97 2.39
C GLN A 137 4.89 13.03 1.38
N PRO A 138 4.17 14.06 1.86
CA PRO A 138 3.40 14.97 1.00
C PRO A 138 4.26 15.71 -0.03
N ALA A 139 5.49 16.10 0.32
CA ALA A 139 6.39 16.78 -0.59
C ALA A 139 6.86 15.88 -1.73
N LEU A 140 7.24 14.62 -1.41
CA LEU A 140 7.67 13.65 -2.42
C LEU A 140 6.51 13.26 -3.34
N SER A 141 5.33 13.00 -2.77
CA SER A 141 4.14 12.67 -3.56
C SER A 141 3.76 13.79 -4.52
N ALA A 142 3.69 15.03 -4.04
CA ALA A 142 3.38 16.18 -4.89
C ALA A 142 4.42 16.39 -5.99
N ALA A 143 5.72 16.22 -5.70
CA ALA A 143 6.78 16.38 -6.67
C ALA A 143 6.73 15.31 -7.79
N LEU A 144 6.51 14.03 -7.42
CA LEU A 144 6.38 12.94 -8.39
C LEU A 144 5.15 13.12 -9.29
N LEU A 145 4.00 13.46 -8.70
CA LEU A 145 2.77 13.70 -9.45
C LEU A 145 2.90 14.91 -10.37
N LYS A 146 3.45 16.03 -9.86
CA LYS A 146 3.68 17.23 -10.65
C LYS A 146 4.59 16.94 -11.86
N SER A 147 5.73 16.31 -11.62
CA SER A 147 6.65 15.93 -12.70
C SER A 147 5.98 15.01 -13.73
N SER A 148 5.13 14.08 -13.28
CA SER A 148 4.39 13.20 -14.20
C SER A 148 3.42 13.97 -15.09
N VAL A 149 2.66 14.92 -14.53
CA VAL A 149 1.76 15.80 -15.30
C VAL A 149 2.54 16.66 -16.31
N GLU A 150 3.69 17.22 -15.92
CA GLU A 150 4.56 18.00 -16.81
C GLU A 150 5.07 17.17 -18.01
N HIS A 151 5.16 15.85 -17.87
CA HIS A 151 5.52 14.93 -18.93
C HIS A 151 4.31 14.34 -19.68
N GLY A 152 3.08 14.79 -19.37
CA GLY A 152 1.84 14.31 -19.99
C GLY A 152 1.51 12.85 -19.63
N ILE A 153 1.84 12.42 -18.40
CA ILE A 153 1.57 11.08 -17.85
C ILE A 153 0.37 11.17 -16.92
N HIS A 154 -0.63 10.33 -17.14
CA HIS A 154 -1.79 10.19 -16.24
C HIS A 154 -1.35 9.71 -14.85
N THR A 155 -1.92 10.31 -13.82
CA THR A 155 -1.53 10.11 -12.42
C THR A 155 -2.65 9.46 -11.61
N ALA A 156 -2.30 8.47 -10.81
CA ALA A 156 -3.20 7.87 -9.82
C ALA A 156 -2.52 7.78 -8.45
N VAL A 157 -3.33 7.79 -7.41
CA VAL A 157 -2.86 7.58 -6.03
C VAL A 157 -3.73 6.54 -5.34
N GLU A 158 -3.11 5.45 -4.90
CA GLU A 158 -3.72 4.51 -3.97
C GLU A 158 -3.51 4.99 -2.54
N THR A 159 -4.58 5.22 -1.83
CA THR A 159 -4.50 5.87 -0.52
C THR A 159 -5.56 5.36 0.44
N CYS A 160 -5.20 5.19 1.72
CA CYS A 160 -6.15 4.97 2.78
C CYS A 160 -6.73 6.27 3.35
N LEU A 161 -6.25 7.44 2.92
CA LEU A 161 -6.70 8.78 3.34
C LEU A 161 -6.65 9.03 4.85
N HIS A 162 -5.95 8.20 5.63
CA HIS A 162 -5.84 8.38 7.08
C HIS A 162 -4.69 9.33 7.44
N VAL A 163 -4.71 10.53 6.87
CA VAL A 163 -3.74 11.62 7.10
C VAL A 163 -4.44 12.96 7.34
N PRO A 164 -3.76 13.96 7.93
CA PRO A 164 -4.28 15.32 7.95
C PRO A 164 -4.51 15.85 6.53
N TRP A 165 -5.61 16.57 6.32
CA TRP A 165 -5.97 17.10 4.99
C TRP A 165 -4.85 17.90 4.32
N ARG A 166 -4.10 18.71 5.09
CA ARG A 166 -2.96 19.48 4.61
C ARG A 166 -1.84 18.63 3.94
N TYR A 167 -1.85 17.32 4.12
CA TYR A 167 -0.91 16.42 3.47
C TYR A 167 -1.39 15.98 2.08
N ILE A 168 -2.70 16.01 1.84
CA ILE A 168 -3.34 15.67 0.56
C ILE A 168 -3.34 16.88 -0.38
N GLU A 169 -3.61 18.09 0.17
CA GLU A 169 -3.81 19.33 -0.61
C GLU A 169 -2.71 19.61 -1.65
N PRO A 170 -1.41 19.48 -1.35
CA PRO A 170 -0.35 19.77 -2.32
C PRO A 170 -0.39 18.89 -3.58
N SER A 171 -0.97 17.69 -3.47
CA SER A 171 -1.08 16.72 -4.56
C SER A 171 -2.35 16.87 -5.40
N LEU A 172 -3.37 17.56 -4.90
CA LEU A 172 -4.67 17.67 -5.57
C LEU A 172 -4.60 18.19 -7.01
N PRO A 173 -3.82 19.23 -7.35
CA PRO A 173 -3.73 19.74 -8.71
C PRO A 173 -3.12 18.75 -9.71
N TYR A 174 -2.37 17.77 -9.21
CA TYR A 174 -1.56 16.86 -9.99
C TYR A 174 -2.06 15.42 -9.95
N THR A 175 -3.24 15.17 -9.35
CA THR A 175 -3.83 13.83 -9.26
C THR A 175 -5.07 13.76 -10.14
N ASP A 176 -5.04 12.90 -11.16
CA ASP A 176 -6.18 12.63 -12.04
C ASP A 176 -7.16 11.67 -11.37
N LEU A 177 -6.67 10.61 -10.71
CA LEU A 177 -7.49 9.55 -10.12
C LEU A 177 -7.05 9.20 -8.70
N PHE A 178 -8.01 9.11 -7.79
CA PHE A 178 -7.81 8.53 -6.46
C PHE A 178 -8.41 7.12 -6.40
N LEU A 179 -7.58 6.13 -6.11
CA LEU A 179 -7.97 4.78 -5.74
C LEU A 179 -8.04 4.73 -4.21
N ALA A 180 -9.20 5.07 -3.67
CA ALA A 180 -9.34 5.36 -2.25
C ALA A 180 -9.92 4.19 -1.46
N ASP A 181 -9.20 3.74 -0.44
CA ASP A 181 -9.63 2.62 0.38
C ASP A 181 -10.70 3.04 1.39
N LEU A 182 -11.89 2.47 1.27
CA LEU A 182 -12.97 2.53 2.27
C LEU A 182 -13.08 1.18 2.97
N LYS A 183 -12.36 1.05 4.07
CA LYS A 183 -12.19 -0.25 4.75
C LYS A 183 -13.39 -0.61 5.64
N HIS A 184 -14.00 0.38 6.30
CA HIS A 184 -15.20 0.23 7.13
C HIS A 184 -15.78 1.59 7.51
N VAL A 185 -17.10 1.67 7.72
CA VAL A 185 -17.78 2.91 8.18
C VAL A 185 -17.98 2.96 9.70
N ASP A 186 -18.00 1.82 10.38
CA ASP A 186 -18.08 1.76 11.85
C ASP A 186 -16.72 2.10 12.48
N SER A 187 -16.70 3.10 13.35
CA SER A 187 -15.48 3.62 13.96
C SER A 187 -14.83 2.68 14.97
N ARG A 188 -15.59 1.82 15.66
CA ARG A 188 -15.03 0.86 16.62
C ARG A 188 -14.38 -0.30 15.90
N VAL A 189 -15.10 -0.86 14.94
CA VAL A 189 -14.59 -1.96 14.11
C VAL A 189 -13.35 -1.52 13.37
N PHE A 190 -13.40 -0.36 12.71
CA PHE A 190 -12.25 0.22 12.01
C PHE A 190 -11.04 0.36 12.93
N LYS A 191 -11.22 0.96 14.13
CA LYS A 191 -10.12 1.15 15.09
C LYS A 191 -9.51 -0.16 15.54
N THR A 192 -10.35 -1.16 15.86
CA THR A 192 -9.89 -2.49 16.34
C THR A 192 -8.98 -3.19 15.33
N TRP A 193 -9.24 -3.02 14.04
CA TRP A 193 -8.53 -3.73 12.97
C TRP A 193 -7.42 -2.94 12.30
N THR A 194 -7.40 -1.61 12.43
CA THR A 194 -6.44 -0.74 11.74
C THR A 194 -5.66 0.18 12.67
N ASP A 195 -6.03 0.24 13.95
CA ASP A 195 -5.57 1.23 14.95
C ASP A 195 -5.75 2.69 14.50
N GLY A 196 -6.65 2.94 13.55
CA GLY A 196 -6.90 4.24 12.95
C GLY A 196 -8.25 4.84 13.34
N SER A 197 -8.60 5.94 12.68
CA SER A 197 -9.86 6.67 12.81
C SER A 197 -10.65 6.64 11.51
N ALA A 198 -11.78 5.89 11.48
CA ALA A 198 -12.70 5.91 10.35
C ALA A 198 -13.17 7.34 10.05
N ARG A 199 -13.51 8.13 11.06
CA ARG A 199 -13.95 9.50 10.90
C ARG A 199 -13.00 10.32 10.00
N ARG A 200 -11.68 10.23 10.23
CA ARG A 200 -10.69 10.95 9.42
C ARG A 200 -10.74 10.53 7.95
N VAL A 201 -10.85 9.24 7.69
CA VAL A 201 -10.94 8.69 6.33
C VAL A 201 -12.22 9.18 5.65
N LEU A 202 -13.37 9.03 6.32
CA LEU A 202 -14.67 9.43 5.79
C LEU A 202 -14.74 10.95 5.51
N GLU A 203 -14.20 11.79 6.40
CA GLU A 203 -14.12 13.24 6.22
C GLU A 203 -13.24 13.59 5.00
N ASN A 204 -12.09 12.92 4.81
CA ASN A 204 -11.21 13.17 3.67
C ASN A 204 -11.82 12.69 2.35
N LEU A 205 -12.52 11.54 2.34
CA LEU A 205 -13.29 11.07 1.17
C LEU A 205 -14.34 12.11 0.75
N LYS A 206 -15.16 12.59 1.69
CA LYS A 206 -16.17 13.64 1.42
C LYS A 206 -15.53 14.93 0.88
N ARG A 207 -14.37 15.31 1.39
CA ARG A 207 -13.64 16.49 0.90
C ARG A 207 -13.12 16.34 -0.53
N LEU A 208 -12.66 15.13 -0.91
CA LEU A 208 -12.26 14.84 -2.29
C LEU A 208 -13.47 14.87 -3.22
N ALA A 209 -14.56 14.20 -2.86
CA ALA A 209 -15.80 14.18 -3.62
C ALA A 209 -16.36 15.61 -3.86
N ALA A 210 -16.43 16.41 -2.78
CA ALA A 210 -16.89 17.80 -2.86
C ALA A 210 -16.02 18.70 -3.76
N ARG A 211 -14.79 18.29 -4.07
CA ARG A 211 -13.89 18.98 -5.00
C ARG A 211 -13.96 18.45 -6.45
N GLY A 212 -14.90 17.55 -6.73
CA GLY A 212 -15.06 16.92 -8.04
C GLY A 212 -13.85 16.09 -8.46
N LYS A 213 -13.11 15.49 -7.50
CA LYS A 213 -12.02 14.61 -7.82
C LYS A 213 -12.53 13.24 -8.26
N GLN A 214 -11.89 12.69 -9.30
CA GLN A 214 -12.24 11.36 -9.76
C GLN A 214 -11.82 10.33 -8.69
N LEU A 215 -12.79 9.56 -8.22
CA LEU A 215 -12.63 8.56 -7.16
C LEU A 215 -13.09 7.19 -7.64
N ILE A 216 -12.30 6.18 -7.38
CA ILE A 216 -12.73 4.78 -7.36
C ILE A 216 -12.59 4.30 -5.92
N ILE A 217 -13.67 3.84 -5.34
CA ILE A 217 -13.64 3.31 -3.98
C ILE A 217 -13.16 1.86 -4.00
N ARG A 218 -12.16 1.55 -3.16
CA ARG A 218 -11.61 0.19 -3.02
C ARG A 218 -11.96 -0.35 -1.64
N VAL A 219 -12.54 -1.54 -1.62
CA VAL A 219 -13.00 -2.21 -0.39
C VAL A 219 -12.32 -3.56 -0.25
N PRO A 220 -11.26 -3.67 0.53
CA PRO A 220 -10.70 -4.97 0.86
C PRO A 220 -11.70 -5.75 1.73
N LEU A 221 -12.18 -6.90 1.24
CA LEU A 221 -13.13 -7.76 1.95
C LEU A 221 -12.38 -8.75 2.82
N ILE A 222 -12.30 -8.47 4.11
CA ILE A 222 -11.52 -9.25 5.07
C ILE A 222 -12.46 -10.06 5.97
N PRO A 223 -12.28 -11.40 6.06
CA PRO A 223 -13.06 -12.24 6.97
C PRO A 223 -13.02 -11.73 8.41
N SER A 224 -14.14 -11.74 9.10
CA SER A 224 -14.33 -11.27 10.48
C SER A 224 -14.15 -9.77 10.69
N PHE A 225 -13.90 -8.99 9.62
CA PHE A 225 -13.80 -7.54 9.69
C PHE A 225 -14.96 -6.85 8.97
N ASN A 226 -15.08 -7.06 7.68
CA ASN A 226 -16.10 -6.41 6.84
C ASN A 226 -16.64 -7.32 5.73
N ALA A 227 -16.21 -8.57 5.67
CA ALA A 227 -16.72 -9.56 4.73
C ALA A 227 -18.04 -10.18 5.27
N ASP A 228 -19.06 -9.34 5.41
CA ASP A 228 -20.45 -9.70 5.75
C ASP A 228 -21.41 -8.74 5.03
N GLU A 229 -22.65 -9.17 4.84
CA GLU A 229 -23.66 -8.42 4.08
C GLU A 229 -23.96 -7.04 4.68
N ALA A 230 -24.03 -6.93 6.01
CA ALA A 230 -24.35 -5.66 6.67
C ALA A 230 -23.23 -4.62 6.48
N SER A 231 -21.97 -5.05 6.60
CA SER A 231 -20.81 -4.20 6.38
C SER A 231 -20.69 -3.78 4.91
N ILE A 232 -20.87 -4.73 3.97
CA ILE A 232 -20.85 -4.46 2.53
C ILE A 232 -21.93 -3.44 2.16
N ALA A 233 -23.20 -3.66 2.59
CA ALA A 233 -24.29 -2.74 2.32
C ALA A 233 -24.03 -1.34 2.91
N ALA A 234 -23.52 -1.24 4.14
CA ALA A 234 -23.22 0.04 4.77
C ALA A 234 -22.11 0.81 4.05
N ILE A 235 -21.07 0.12 3.58
CA ILE A 235 -19.96 0.70 2.81
C ILE A 235 -20.46 1.16 1.44
N THR A 236 -21.22 0.31 0.73
CA THR A 236 -21.75 0.62 -0.59
C THR A 236 -22.68 1.84 -0.55
N ARG A 237 -23.61 1.86 0.42
CA ARG A 237 -24.50 3.00 0.64
C ARG A 237 -23.71 4.28 0.90
N PHE A 238 -22.70 4.25 1.77
CA PHE A 238 -21.88 5.44 2.02
C PHE A 238 -21.18 5.93 0.75
N ALA A 239 -20.64 5.02 -0.07
CA ALA A 239 -19.99 5.36 -1.33
C ALA A 239 -20.96 6.05 -2.31
N ALA A 240 -22.19 5.53 -2.43
CA ALA A 240 -23.21 6.09 -3.30
C ALA A 240 -23.76 7.43 -2.78
N ASP A 241 -24.27 7.44 -1.55
CA ASP A 241 -25.05 8.57 -1.02
C ASP A 241 -24.16 9.77 -0.63
N GLU A 242 -22.95 9.51 -0.13
CA GLU A 242 -22.12 10.54 0.48
C GLU A 242 -20.93 10.98 -0.40
N LEU A 243 -20.53 10.14 -1.37
CA LEU A 243 -19.39 10.44 -2.24
C LEU A 243 -19.80 10.64 -3.69
N ASN A 244 -21.00 10.18 -4.09
CA ASN A 244 -21.51 10.25 -5.46
C ASN A 244 -20.48 9.73 -6.49
N VAL A 245 -19.87 8.57 -6.17
CA VAL A 245 -18.93 7.89 -7.07
C VAL A 245 -19.67 6.97 -8.03
N GLU A 246 -19.06 6.64 -9.16
CA GLU A 246 -19.65 5.75 -10.17
C GLU A 246 -19.16 4.31 -10.05
N GLU A 247 -17.99 4.11 -9.44
CA GLU A 247 -17.29 2.82 -9.43
C GLU A 247 -16.80 2.44 -8.03
N ILE A 248 -17.01 1.16 -7.69
CA ILE A 248 -16.53 0.53 -6.45
C ILE A 248 -15.85 -0.79 -6.76
N HIS A 249 -14.64 -1.00 -6.23
CA HIS A 249 -13.88 -2.24 -6.38
C HIS A 249 -13.91 -3.01 -5.06
N PHE A 250 -14.43 -4.22 -5.08
CA PHE A 250 -14.30 -5.15 -3.97
C PHE A 250 -13.09 -6.04 -4.20
N LEU A 251 -12.19 -6.08 -3.21
CA LEU A 251 -10.92 -6.78 -3.28
C LEU A 251 -10.98 -7.99 -2.35
N PRO A 252 -11.25 -9.20 -2.86
CA PRO A 252 -11.27 -10.40 -2.04
C PRO A 252 -9.95 -10.59 -1.31
N TYR A 253 -10.05 -10.92 -0.02
CA TYR A 253 -8.87 -11.11 0.82
C TYR A 253 -8.03 -12.29 0.34
N HIS A 254 -6.72 -12.09 0.26
CA HIS A 254 -5.71 -13.10 -0.02
C HIS A 254 -4.57 -13.05 1.00
N THR A 255 -3.79 -14.12 1.08
CA THR A 255 -2.76 -14.32 2.10
C THR A 255 -1.33 -14.11 1.59
N LEU A 256 -1.15 -13.51 0.42
CA LEU A 256 0.16 -13.34 -0.24
C LEU A 256 1.17 -12.51 0.60
N GLY A 257 0.66 -11.59 1.44
CA GLY A 257 1.50 -10.77 2.32
C GLY A 257 2.07 -11.48 3.54
N ILE A 258 1.60 -12.67 3.92
CA ILE A 258 1.99 -13.34 5.17
C ILE A 258 3.50 -13.57 5.26
N ASN A 259 4.14 -13.99 4.17
CA ASN A 259 5.58 -14.22 4.17
C ASN A 259 6.39 -12.97 4.54
N LYS A 260 5.93 -11.77 4.19
CA LYS A 260 6.61 -10.50 4.52
C LYS A 260 6.67 -10.24 6.03
N TYR A 261 5.67 -10.70 6.79
CA TYR A 261 5.69 -10.63 8.25
C TYR A 261 6.78 -11.51 8.84
N HIS A 262 6.99 -12.71 8.28
CA HIS A 262 8.10 -13.58 8.68
C HIS A 262 9.45 -12.92 8.42
N LEU A 263 9.62 -12.26 7.25
CA LEU A 263 10.84 -11.53 6.90
C LEU A 263 11.14 -10.38 7.88
N LEU A 264 10.08 -9.76 8.42
CA LEU A 264 10.16 -8.69 9.41
C LEU A 264 10.26 -9.22 10.87
N ASN A 265 10.14 -10.53 11.08
CA ASN A 265 9.98 -11.14 12.40
C ASN A 265 8.78 -10.54 13.18
N GLN A 266 7.66 -10.34 12.49
CA GLN A 266 6.42 -9.80 13.05
C GLN A 266 5.32 -10.86 13.04
N PRO A 267 4.43 -10.88 14.04
CA PRO A 267 3.29 -11.78 14.06
C PRO A 267 2.25 -11.33 13.00
N TYR A 268 1.70 -12.29 12.27
CA TYR A 268 0.51 -12.06 11.45
C TYR A 268 -0.74 -12.31 12.28
N THR A 269 -1.67 -11.35 12.32
CA THR A 269 -2.83 -11.37 13.22
C THR A 269 -4.19 -11.30 12.51
N ALA A 270 -4.19 -11.34 11.17
CA ALA A 270 -5.39 -11.48 10.36
C ALA A 270 -5.65 -12.97 10.03
N PRO A 271 -6.79 -13.33 9.44
CA PRO A 271 -7.07 -14.70 9.02
C PRO A 271 -5.97 -15.28 8.13
N ASP A 272 -5.65 -16.55 8.31
CA ASP A 272 -4.59 -17.26 7.60
C ASP A 272 -5.07 -17.93 6.29
N LYS A 273 -6.36 -17.76 5.95
CA LYS A 273 -6.99 -18.29 4.75
C LYS A 273 -7.57 -17.15 3.91
N PRO A 274 -7.49 -17.23 2.58
CA PRO A 274 -8.14 -16.26 1.70
C PRO A 274 -9.66 -16.28 1.88
N LEU A 275 -10.33 -15.23 1.42
CA LEU A 275 -11.79 -15.17 1.40
C LEU A 275 -12.33 -16.16 0.33
N ASP A 276 -12.99 -17.20 0.79
CA ASP A 276 -13.75 -18.13 -0.05
C ASP A 276 -15.23 -18.00 0.27
N ALA A 277 -15.87 -16.99 -0.29
CA ALA A 277 -17.27 -16.68 -0.04
C ALA A 277 -17.96 -16.11 -1.31
N PRO A 278 -18.20 -16.94 -2.35
CA PRO A 278 -18.80 -16.48 -3.61
C PRO A 278 -20.14 -15.78 -3.41
N HIS A 279 -20.93 -16.18 -2.41
CA HIS A 279 -22.22 -15.56 -2.09
C HIS A 279 -22.05 -14.10 -1.64
N LEU A 280 -20.99 -13.77 -0.86
CA LEU A 280 -20.71 -12.38 -0.45
C LEU A 280 -20.24 -11.54 -1.63
N LEU A 281 -19.47 -12.10 -2.56
CA LEU A 281 -19.07 -11.40 -3.76
C LEU A 281 -20.28 -11.10 -4.66
N ALA A 282 -21.17 -12.06 -4.85
CA ALA A 282 -22.43 -11.84 -5.56
C ALA A 282 -23.32 -10.80 -4.86
N PHE A 283 -23.39 -10.83 -3.52
CA PHE A 283 -24.09 -9.82 -2.74
C PHE A 283 -23.48 -8.43 -2.92
N ALA A 284 -22.15 -8.31 -2.91
CA ALA A 284 -21.45 -7.04 -3.11
C ALA A 284 -21.77 -6.41 -4.48
N GLU A 285 -21.77 -7.22 -5.55
CA GLU A 285 -22.17 -6.77 -6.89
C GLU A 285 -23.66 -6.37 -6.94
N ALA A 286 -24.54 -7.15 -6.33
CA ALA A 286 -25.97 -6.83 -6.27
C ALA A 286 -26.22 -5.54 -5.49
N SER A 287 -25.59 -5.38 -4.33
CA SER A 287 -25.68 -4.17 -3.51
C SER A 287 -25.19 -2.94 -4.26
N ALA A 288 -24.04 -3.03 -4.93
CA ALA A 288 -23.53 -1.91 -5.74
C ALA A 288 -24.53 -1.51 -6.85
N ARG A 289 -25.10 -2.50 -7.54
CA ARG A 289 -26.08 -2.27 -8.62
C ARG A 289 -27.36 -1.61 -8.10
N GLU A 290 -27.81 -1.98 -6.91
CA GLU A 290 -29.01 -1.38 -6.27
C GLU A 290 -28.80 0.12 -6.04
N TYR A 291 -27.58 0.56 -5.70
CA TYR A 291 -27.21 1.97 -5.52
C TYR A 291 -26.72 2.64 -6.82
N GLY A 292 -26.81 2.00 -7.98
CA GLY A 292 -26.39 2.56 -9.27
C GLY A 292 -24.88 2.61 -9.48
N LEU A 293 -24.10 1.88 -8.66
CA LEU A 293 -22.65 1.79 -8.81
C LEU A 293 -22.23 0.66 -9.73
N THR A 294 -21.18 0.88 -10.50
CA THR A 294 -20.46 -0.18 -11.21
C THR A 294 -19.53 -0.90 -10.25
N ALA A 295 -19.78 -2.19 -10.00
CA ALA A 295 -18.90 -3.00 -9.18
C ALA A 295 -17.85 -3.74 -10.02
N THR A 296 -16.61 -3.78 -9.52
CA THR A 296 -15.55 -4.63 -10.05
C THR A 296 -15.02 -5.53 -8.93
N LEU A 297 -15.00 -6.84 -9.18
CA LEU A 297 -14.34 -7.80 -8.30
C LEU A 297 -12.90 -7.97 -8.81
N ARG A 298 -11.92 -7.57 -8.00
CA ARG A 298 -10.48 -7.70 -8.30
C ARG A 298 -9.78 -8.28 -7.09
N GLY A 299 -8.80 -9.15 -7.32
CA GLY A 299 -7.98 -9.74 -6.29
C GLY A 299 -6.66 -10.21 -6.85
#